data_475c0e6e8feb4d52479f970225e1e0b2
#
_entry.id   475c0e6e8feb4d52479f970225e1e0b2
#
_cell.length_a   1.000
_cell.length_b   1.000
_cell.length_c   1.000
_cell.angle_alpha   90.00
_cell.angle_beta   90.00
_cell.angle_gamma   90.00
#
_symmetry.space_group_name_H-M   'P 1'
#
loop_
_entity.id
_entity.type
_entity.pdbx_description
1 polymer ?
#
loop_
_entity_poly.entity_id
_entity_poly.type
_entity_poly.pdbx_seq_one_letter_code
_entity_poly.pdbx_strand_id
1 'polypeptide(L)'
;MKKLLYLSMFLWLVLTGCTQEKKEFTVLQWNIWQEGTMVPGGYEAIVDEIIRLRPDFVTLSEVRNYNNTNFTARLTRSLKEKGETYYSFYTYDTGLLSRYPITDSLTVFPEN
;
A
#
# COMPACT_ATOMS: atom_id res chain seq x y z
N MET A 1 -54.30 -8.16 18.65
CA MET A 1 -53.44 -8.95 17.75
C MET A 1 -52.66 -8.10 16.71
N LYS A 2 -53.32 -7.17 16.02
CA LYS A 2 -52.63 -6.30 15.04
C LYS A 2 -51.54 -5.41 15.63
N LYS A 3 -51.67 -4.89 16.86
CA LYS A 3 -50.67 -4.05 17.54
C LYS A 3 -49.40 -4.83 17.92
N LEU A 4 -49.49 -6.10 18.25
CA LEU A 4 -48.30 -6.97 18.53
C LEU A 4 -47.50 -7.23 17.24
N LEU A 5 -48.17 -7.37 16.07
CA LEU A 5 -47.51 -7.58 14.80
C LEU A 5 -46.67 -6.37 14.38
N TYR A 6 -47.17 -5.16 14.58
CA TYR A 6 -46.46 -3.91 14.32
C TYR A 6 -45.27 -3.71 15.24
N LEU A 7 -45.39 -4.07 16.51
CA LEU A 7 -44.28 -3.99 17.46
C LEU A 7 -43.15 -4.97 17.13
N SER A 8 -43.49 -6.19 16.71
CA SER A 8 -42.53 -7.19 16.24
C SER A 8 -41.79 -6.76 14.96
N MET A 9 -42.52 -6.15 14.02
CA MET A 9 -41.93 -5.66 12.77
C MET A 9 -41.01 -4.45 13.01
N PHE A 10 -41.36 -3.58 13.96
CA PHE A 10 -40.52 -2.44 14.34
C PHE A 10 -39.24 -2.87 15.09
N LEU A 11 -39.31 -3.91 15.89
CA LEU A 11 -38.15 -4.47 16.60
C LEU A 11 -37.15 -5.13 15.64
N TRP A 12 -37.63 -5.71 14.54
CA TRP A 12 -36.75 -6.27 13.48
C TRP A 12 -36.01 -5.20 12.69
N LEU A 13 -36.59 -4.03 12.49
CA LEU A 13 -35.97 -2.89 11.80
C LEU A 13 -34.85 -2.23 12.61
N VAL A 14 -34.87 -2.31 13.93
CA VAL A 14 -33.85 -1.74 14.81
C VAL A 14 -32.62 -2.64 14.94
N LEU A 15 -32.72 -3.93 14.60
CA LEU A 15 -31.61 -4.90 14.66
C LEU A 15 -30.73 -4.94 13.43
N THR A 16 -31.06 -4.22 12.36
CA THR A 16 -30.12 -3.92 11.27
C THR A 16 -29.17 -2.80 11.69
N GLY A 17 -28.44 -3.02 12.78
CA GLY A 17 -27.34 -2.16 13.17
C GLY A 17 -26.32 -2.15 12.02
N CYS A 18 -25.87 -0.95 11.60
CA CYS A 18 -24.75 -0.81 10.71
C CYS A 18 -23.54 -1.58 11.25
N THR A 19 -23.26 -2.76 10.71
CA THR A 19 -21.95 -3.37 10.86
C THR A 19 -20.98 -2.50 10.08
N GLN A 20 -20.31 -1.60 10.76
CA GLN A 20 -19.22 -0.84 10.17
C GLN A 20 -18.10 -1.85 9.91
N GLU A 21 -17.89 -2.23 8.63
CA GLU A 21 -16.75 -3.06 8.26
C GLU A 21 -15.48 -2.32 8.66
N LYS A 22 -14.74 -2.90 9.59
CA LYS A 22 -13.42 -2.38 9.97
C LYS A 22 -12.48 -2.64 8.81
N LYS A 23 -12.12 -1.59 8.08
CA LYS A 23 -11.16 -1.68 6.99
C LYS A 23 -9.77 -1.75 7.58
N GLU A 24 -9.10 -2.87 7.42
CA GLU A 24 -7.71 -3.07 7.84
C GLU A 24 -6.79 -2.90 6.64
N PHE A 25 -5.67 -2.22 6.84
CA PHE A 25 -4.62 -2.06 5.85
C PHE A 25 -3.32 -2.68 6.38
N THR A 26 -2.56 -3.25 5.47
CA THR A 26 -1.23 -3.76 5.75
C THR A 26 -0.18 -2.81 5.19
N VAL A 27 0.83 -2.50 6.00
CA VAL A 27 1.92 -1.61 5.64
C VAL A 27 3.24 -2.35 5.82
N LEU A 28 4.05 -2.38 4.79
CA LEU A 28 5.45 -2.79 4.85
C LEU A 28 6.32 -1.54 4.90
N GLN A 29 7.06 -1.35 5.99
CA GLN A 29 8.13 -0.36 6.05
C GLN A 29 9.47 -1.07 5.96
N TRP A 30 10.36 -0.60 5.04
CA TRP A 30 11.59 -1.30 4.79
C TRP A 30 12.73 -0.35 4.36
N ASN A 31 13.88 -0.45 5.04
CA ASN A 31 15.12 0.08 4.53
C ASN A 31 15.72 -0.95 3.54
N ILE A 32 15.78 -0.60 2.28
CA ILE A 32 16.18 -1.51 1.20
C ILE A 32 17.68 -1.49 0.89
N TRP A 33 18.46 -0.92 1.79
CA TRP A 33 19.92 -0.89 1.74
C TRP A 33 20.45 -0.52 0.33
N GLN A 34 20.24 0.75 -0.01
CA GLN A 34 20.64 1.31 -1.30
C GLN A 34 20.05 0.56 -2.50
N GLU A 35 18.72 0.38 -2.51
CA GLU A 35 17.99 -0.29 -3.59
C GLU A 35 18.39 -1.77 -3.79
N GLY A 36 18.85 -2.44 -2.74
CA GLY A 36 19.31 -3.82 -2.79
C GLY A 36 20.69 -4.00 -3.47
N THR A 37 21.38 -2.91 -3.81
CA THR A 37 22.67 -2.99 -4.53
C THR A 37 23.80 -3.57 -3.66
N MET A 38 23.62 -3.57 -2.35
CA MET A 38 24.64 -4.01 -1.40
C MET A 38 24.78 -5.54 -1.30
N VAL A 39 23.85 -6.29 -1.88
CA VAL A 39 23.89 -7.76 -1.91
C VAL A 39 23.58 -8.29 -3.30
N PRO A 40 24.19 -9.39 -3.73
CA PRO A 40 23.82 -10.05 -4.99
C PRO A 40 22.35 -10.47 -4.96
N GLY A 41 21.59 -10.16 -6.04
CA GLY A 41 20.16 -10.49 -6.14
C GLY A 41 19.26 -9.65 -5.23
N GLY A 42 19.76 -8.55 -4.65
CA GLY A 42 19.00 -7.74 -3.70
C GLY A 42 17.75 -7.11 -4.30
N TYR A 43 17.78 -6.65 -5.54
CA TYR A 43 16.60 -6.11 -6.20
C TYR A 43 15.49 -7.16 -6.38
N GLU A 44 15.85 -8.33 -6.86
CA GLU A 44 14.93 -9.45 -7.04
C GLU A 44 14.33 -9.88 -5.69
N ALA A 45 15.13 -9.89 -4.63
CA ALA A 45 14.67 -10.20 -3.29
C ALA A 45 13.64 -9.16 -2.77
N ILE A 46 13.81 -7.88 -3.09
CA ILE A 46 12.84 -6.83 -2.77
C ILE A 46 11.51 -7.10 -3.49
N VAL A 47 11.55 -7.38 -4.78
CA VAL A 47 10.35 -7.72 -5.57
C VAL A 47 9.64 -8.93 -4.99
N ASP A 48 10.37 -10.02 -4.75
CA ASP A 48 9.81 -11.28 -4.29
C ASP A 48 9.19 -11.16 -2.89
N GLU A 49 9.79 -10.37 -2.01
CA GLU A 49 9.25 -10.15 -0.66
C GLU A 49 7.95 -9.34 -0.69
N ILE A 50 7.86 -8.32 -1.54
CA ILE A 50 6.61 -7.56 -1.73
C ILE A 50 5.52 -8.47 -2.30
N ILE A 51 5.84 -9.33 -3.28
CA ILE A 51 4.91 -10.33 -3.82
C ILE A 51 4.44 -11.30 -2.73
N ARG A 52 5.36 -11.76 -1.88
CA ARG A 52 5.04 -12.70 -0.80
C ARG A 52 4.11 -12.11 0.26
N LEU A 53 4.38 -10.87 0.67
CA LEU A 53 3.65 -10.18 1.73
C LEU A 53 2.35 -9.53 1.25
N ARG A 54 2.29 -9.12 -0.03
CA ARG A 54 1.13 -8.45 -0.64
C ARG A 54 0.58 -7.26 0.17
N PRO A 55 1.43 -6.35 0.65
CA PRO A 55 0.99 -5.24 1.48
C PRO A 55 0.11 -4.26 0.68
N ASP A 56 -0.77 -3.53 1.38
CA ASP A 56 -1.54 -2.44 0.78
C ASP A 56 -0.65 -1.23 0.48
N PHE A 57 0.29 -0.96 1.38
CA PHE A 57 1.26 0.12 1.26
C PHE A 57 2.67 -0.38 1.54
N VAL A 58 3.63 0.17 0.81
CA VAL A 58 5.07 -0.06 1.04
C VAL A 58 5.74 1.28 1.19
N THR A 59 6.43 1.49 2.31
CA THR A 59 7.30 2.65 2.51
C THR A 59 8.75 2.19 2.50
N LEU A 60 9.54 2.80 1.63
CA LEU A 60 10.93 2.44 1.41
C LEU A 60 11.85 3.58 1.83
N SER A 61 12.96 3.28 2.47
CA SER A 61 14.08 4.18 2.68
C SER A 61 15.33 3.68 1.95
N GLU A 62 16.24 4.59 1.71
CA GLU A 62 17.43 4.41 0.86
C GLU A 62 17.10 4.18 -0.62
N VAL A 63 16.12 4.92 -1.12
CA VAL A 63 15.83 5.06 -2.54
C VAL A 63 16.77 6.10 -3.14
N ARG A 64 17.75 5.67 -3.91
CA ARG A 64 18.83 6.53 -4.42
C ARG A 64 18.65 6.96 -5.87
N ASN A 65 17.74 6.32 -6.59
CA ASN A 65 17.52 6.54 -8.03
C ASN A 65 18.84 6.51 -8.85
N TYR A 66 19.65 5.49 -8.61
CA TYR A 66 20.95 5.31 -9.27
C TYR A 66 20.83 5.37 -10.78
N ASN A 67 21.85 5.96 -11.42
CA ASN A 67 21.92 6.14 -12.88
C ASN A 67 20.74 6.91 -13.47
N ASN A 68 20.18 7.87 -12.74
CA ASN A 68 18.99 8.64 -13.13
C ASN A 68 17.77 7.77 -13.44
N THR A 69 17.65 6.60 -12.80
CA THR A 69 16.49 5.73 -12.94
C THR A 69 15.47 6.04 -11.85
N ASN A 70 14.19 6.00 -12.19
CA ASN A 70 13.13 6.03 -11.18
C ASN A 70 12.96 4.63 -10.60
N PHE A 71 13.52 4.40 -9.41
CA PHE A 71 13.52 3.09 -8.76
C PHE A 71 12.10 2.59 -8.48
N THR A 72 11.23 3.43 -7.93
CA THR A 72 9.87 3.02 -7.60
C THR A 72 9.05 2.68 -8.83
N ALA A 73 9.22 3.39 -9.94
CA ALA A 73 8.59 3.05 -11.21
C ALA A 73 9.12 1.74 -11.80
N ARG A 74 10.42 1.47 -11.66
CA ARG A 74 11.01 0.17 -12.04
C ARG A 74 10.41 -0.96 -11.20
N LEU A 75 10.30 -0.74 -9.90
CA LEU A 75 9.75 -1.71 -8.96
C LEU A 75 8.28 -2.03 -9.26
N THR A 76 7.45 -1.00 -9.50
CA THR A 76 6.03 -1.22 -9.86
C THR A 76 5.89 -1.97 -11.19
N ARG A 77 6.78 -1.77 -12.15
CA ARG A 77 6.79 -2.52 -13.41
C ARG A 77 7.09 -4.01 -13.16
N SER A 78 8.14 -4.32 -12.39
CA SER A 78 8.48 -5.70 -12.04
C SER A 78 7.38 -6.41 -11.26
N LEU A 79 6.72 -5.69 -10.35
CA LEU A 79 5.56 -6.20 -9.61
C LEU A 79 4.38 -6.50 -10.55
N LYS A 80 4.12 -5.61 -11.52
CA LYS A 80 3.06 -5.79 -12.51
C LYS A 80 3.29 -7.01 -13.40
N GLU A 81 4.52 -7.26 -13.81
CA GLU A 81 4.91 -8.46 -14.57
C GLU A 81 4.61 -9.75 -13.79
N LYS A 82 4.64 -9.69 -12.45
CA LYS A 82 4.27 -10.79 -11.54
C LYS A 82 2.81 -10.77 -11.09
N GLY A 83 1.97 -9.91 -11.69
CA GLY A 83 0.51 -9.88 -11.46
C GLY A 83 0.05 -8.96 -10.33
N GLU A 84 0.93 -8.13 -9.76
CA GLU A 84 0.59 -7.21 -8.68
C GLU A 84 0.66 -5.75 -9.13
N THR A 85 -0.47 -5.05 -9.04
CA THR A 85 -0.55 -3.64 -9.44
C THR A 85 -0.35 -2.71 -8.25
N TYR A 86 0.65 -1.83 -8.37
CA TYR A 86 0.94 -0.75 -7.44
C TYR A 86 1.10 0.57 -8.17
N TYR A 87 0.71 1.64 -7.51
CA TYR A 87 1.05 3.01 -7.84
C TYR A 87 2.27 3.42 -7.02
N SER A 88 3.09 4.32 -7.54
CA SER A 88 4.30 4.73 -6.84
C SER A 88 4.50 6.23 -6.81
N PHE A 89 5.16 6.68 -5.77
CA PHE A 89 5.67 8.02 -5.61
C PHE A 89 7.03 7.94 -4.91
N TYR A 90 7.92 8.86 -5.20
CA TYR A 90 9.16 8.99 -4.48
C TYR A 90 9.48 10.45 -4.19
N THR A 91 10.20 10.67 -3.12
CA THR A 91 10.86 11.92 -2.79
C THR A 91 12.27 11.58 -2.31
N TYR A 92 13.04 12.60 -1.96
CA TYR A 92 14.43 12.40 -1.54
C TYR A 92 14.57 11.20 -0.58
N ASP A 93 15.41 10.23 -0.98
CA ASP A 93 15.77 9.04 -0.21
C ASP A 93 14.62 8.09 0.19
N THR A 94 13.39 8.39 -0.19
CA THR A 94 12.22 7.60 0.20
C THR A 94 11.35 7.24 -1.00
N GLY A 95 10.64 6.13 -0.88
CA GLY A 95 9.66 5.67 -1.87
C GLY A 95 8.38 5.19 -1.21
N LEU A 96 7.29 5.34 -1.93
CA LEU A 96 5.97 4.84 -1.55
C LEU A 96 5.42 3.98 -2.69
N LEU A 97 4.91 2.81 -2.36
CA LEU A 97 4.03 2.03 -3.22
C LEU A 97 2.65 1.93 -2.56
N SER A 98 1.61 1.98 -3.37
CA SER A 98 0.22 1.89 -2.92
C SER A 98 -0.60 1.03 -3.89
N ARG A 99 -1.45 0.15 -3.36
CA ARG A 99 -2.47 -0.52 -4.17
C ARG A 99 -3.56 0.43 -4.64
N TYR A 100 -3.67 1.60 -4.02
CA TYR A 100 -4.67 2.61 -4.31
C TYR A 100 -4.04 3.76 -5.10
N PRO A 101 -4.78 4.41 -6.01
CA PRO A 101 -4.26 5.57 -6.73
C PRO A 101 -3.77 6.67 -5.78
N ILE A 102 -2.61 7.23 -6.10
CA ILE A 102 -2.04 8.38 -5.39
C ILE A 102 -2.53 9.63 -6.12
N THR A 103 -3.42 10.38 -5.49
CA THR A 103 -4.09 11.54 -6.10
C THR A 103 -3.42 12.86 -5.76
N ASP A 104 -2.65 12.91 -4.65
CA ASP A 104 -1.94 14.10 -4.22
C ASP A 104 -0.74 13.72 -3.35
N SER A 105 0.24 14.62 -3.28
CA SER A 105 1.44 14.44 -2.47
C SER A 105 1.96 15.79 -1.96
N LEU A 106 2.51 15.78 -0.74
CA LEU A 106 3.14 16.94 -0.12
C LEU A 106 4.50 16.56 0.42
N THR A 107 5.54 17.25 -0.03
CA THR A 107 6.88 17.14 0.56
C THR A 107 7.01 18.17 1.67
N VAL A 108 7.13 17.68 2.91
CA VAL A 108 7.19 18.56 4.11
C VAL A 108 8.60 19.12 4.30
N PHE A 109 9.62 18.36 3.94
CA PHE A 109 11.02 18.79 4.02
C PHE A 109 11.54 19.00 2.59
N PRO A 110 11.83 20.24 2.19
CA PRO A 110 12.43 20.49 0.87
C PRO A 110 13.82 19.84 0.80
N GLU A 111 14.16 19.40 -0.38
CA GLU A 111 15.54 18.97 -0.66
C GLU A 111 16.49 20.15 -0.51
N ASN A 112 17.56 19.98 0.26
CA ASN A 112 18.63 20.97 0.41
C ASN A 112 19.66 20.83 -0.70
#